data_c863f6b13ca8836ec945d37c5e734d1b
#
_entry.id   c863f6b13ca8836ec945d37c5e734d1b
#
_cell.length_a   1.000
_cell.length_b   1.000
_cell.length_c   1.000
_cell.angle_alpha   90.00
_cell.angle_beta   90.00
_cell.angle_gamma   90.00
#
_symmetry.space_group_name_H-M   'P 1'
#
loop_
_entity.id
_entity.type
_entity.pdbx_description
1 polymer ?
#
loop_
_entity_poly.entity_id
_entity_poly.type
_entity_poly.pdbx_seq_one_letter_code
_entity_poly.pdbx_strand_id
1 'polypeptide(L)'
;MRFKRSSVLTLLLAIATSWASAATIPAGSHATVRLNTSLSSATAHTGEVWGGTLTHDIVDHGKVVVHAGAPVKGKVTYVNRSGRLHKPGALTLRLSSINGETVYSSRVTREGKSHTKSNATKIGGGAGAGALIGAVAGGGKGAAIGAGAGAAAGTGVAAATGKQEVRIPAESVLTFTISGSR
;
A
#
# COMPACT_ATOMS: atom_id res chain seq x y z
N MET A 1 73.35 -35.62 30.82
CA MET A 1 71.85 -35.53 30.89
C MET A 1 71.42 -34.42 30.00
N ARG A 2 70.68 -34.72 28.91
CA ARG A 2 70.40 -33.80 27.84
C ARG A 2 68.94 -33.34 28.00
N PHE A 3 68.72 -32.08 28.35
CA PHE A 3 67.42 -31.51 28.38
C PHE A 3 66.93 -31.15 26.95
N LYS A 4 65.89 -31.85 26.48
CA LYS A 4 65.21 -31.54 25.24
C LYS A 4 64.36 -30.27 25.44
N ARG A 5 64.68 -29.23 24.67
CA ARG A 5 63.82 -27.99 24.55
C ARG A 5 62.64 -28.33 23.68
N SER A 6 61.48 -28.44 24.28
CA SER A 6 60.22 -28.50 23.56
C SER A 6 59.83 -27.08 23.07
N SER A 7 59.87 -26.91 21.77
CA SER A 7 59.38 -25.72 21.12
C SER A 7 57.85 -25.67 21.23
N VAL A 8 57.33 -24.75 22.02
CA VAL A 8 55.94 -24.43 22.06
C VAL A 8 55.65 -23.57 20.82
N LEU A 9 55.10 -24.22 19.80
CA LEU A 9 54.60 -23.54 18.61
C LEU A 9 53.28 -22.86 18.97
N THR A 10 53.35 -21.58 19.26
CA THR A 10 52.18 -20.75 19.53
C THR A 10 51.50 -20.49 18.20
N LEU A 11 50.45 -21.26 17.93
CA LEU A 11 49.53 -21.04 16.80
C LEU A 11 48.71 -19.81 17.09
N LEU A 12 49.12 -18.65 16.58
CA LEU A 12 48.35 -17.42 16.55
C LEU A 12 47.20 -17.62 15.55
N LEU A 13 46.05 -18.04 16.07
CA LEU A 13 44.81 -18.05 15.32
C LEU A 13 44.35 -16.59 15.12
N ALA A 14 44.73 -16.01 13.98
CA ALA A 14 44.25 -14.73 13.53
C ALA A 14 42.77 -14.87 13.24
N ILE A 15 41.94 -14.52 14.22
CA ILE A 15 40.49 -14.34 14.01
C ILE A 15 40.33 -13.09 13.13
N ALA A 16 40.23 -13.30 11.82
CA ALA A 16 39.80 -12.28 10.87
C ALA A 16 38.35 -11.98 11.18
N THR A 17 38.10 -11.01 12.06
CA THR A 17 36.78 -10.40 12.22
C THR A 17 36.46 -9.66 10.93
N SER A 18 35.79 -10.36 10.01
CA SER A 18 35.17 -9.73 8.87
C SER A 18 34.13 -8.75 9.40
N TRP A 19 34.50 -7.48 9.46
CA TRP A 19 33.53 -6.41 9.66
C TRP A 19 32.64 -6.42 8.44
N ALA A 20 31.49 -7.05 8.55
CA ALA A 20 30.42 -6.91 7.60
C ALA A 20 30.04 -5.42 7.62
N SER A 21 30.60 -4.65 6.70
CA SER A 21 30.15 -3.27 6.44
C SER A 21 28.67 -3.38 6.12
N ALA A 22 27.82 -2.96 7.03
CA ALA A 22 26.41 -2.78 6.74
C ALA A 22 26.35 -1.81 5.55
N ALA A 23 25.96 -2.32 4.39
CA ALA A 23 25.90 -1.52 3.18
C ALA A 23 24.72 -0.57 3.33
N THR A 24 25.01 0.66 3.75
CA THR A 24 24.00 1.72 3.93
C THR A 24 23.29 1.98 2.61
N ILE A 25 21.97 1.88 2.60
CA ILE A 25 21.16 2.15 1.42
C ILE A 25 21.12 3.66 1.20
N PRO A 26 21.60 4.19 0.06
CA PRO A 26 21.68 5.63 -0.16
C PRO A 26 20.31 6.27 -0.27
N ALA A 27 20.19 7.48 0.26
CA ALA A 27 19.01 8.31 0.06
C ALA A 27 18.81 8.62 -1.44
N GLY A 28 17.55 8.64 -1.88
CA GLY A 28 17.19 8.79 -3.30
C GLY A 28 17.03 7.48 -4.05
N SER A 29 17.49 6.34 -3.51
CA SER A 29 17.30 5.04 -4.14
C SER A 29 15.83 4.67 -4.27
N HIS A 30 15.49 3.95 -5.34
CA HIS A 30 14.15 3.41 -5.55
C HIS A 30 14.09 1.94 -5.14
N ALA A 31 13.23 1.63 -4.19
CA ALA A 31 12.93 0.26 -3.79
C ALA A 31 11.59 -0.17 -4.39
N THR A 32 11.64 -1.08 -5.35
CA THR A 32 10.45 -1.69 -5.96
C THR A 32 10.14 -3.00 -5.25
N VAL A 33 9.00 -3.07 -4.60
CA VAL A 33 8.64 -4.14 -3.68
C VAL A 33 7.36 -4.83 -4.14
N ARG A 34 7.38 -6.14 -4.16
CA ARG A 34 6.21 -7.00 -4.35
C ARG A 34 5.64 -7.38 -2.99
N LEU A 35 4.35 -7.16 -2.77
CA LEU A 35 3.68 -7.52 -1.53
C LEU A 35 3.48 -9.03 -1.42
N ASN A 36 3.72 -9.59 -0.24
CA ASN A 36 3.47 -11.02 0.01
C ASN A 36 2.00 -11.29 0.40
N THR A 37 1.30 -10.29 0.92
CA THR A 37 -0.09 -10.41 1.38
C THR A 37 -0.96 -9.28 0.84
N SER A 38 -2.25 -9.53 0.71
CA SER A 38 -3.20 -8.49 0.32
C SER A 38 -3.49 -7.54 1.49
N LEU A 39 -3.63 -6.26 1.20
CA LEU A 39 -4.04 -5.23 2.16
C LEU A 39 -5.36 -4.59 1.71
N SER A 40 -6.23 -4.28 2.67
CA SER A 40 -7.51 -3.63 2.38
C SER A 40 -7.80 -2.54 3.40
N SER A 41 -8.32 -1.39 2.92
CA SER A 41 -8.76 -0.30 3.82
C SER A 41 -9.93 -0.70 4.72
N ALA A 42 -10.66 -1.79 4.38
CA ALA A 42 -11.74 -2.30 5.22
C ALA A 42 -11.23 -2.97 6.50
N THR A 43 -10.10 -3.65 6.43
CA THR A 43 -9.56 -4.50 7.50
C THR A 43 -8.26 -4.00 8.10
N ALA A 44 -7.43 -3.31 7.32
CA ALA A 44 -6.14 -2.82 7.78
C ALA A 44 -6.26 -1.79 8.92
N HIS A 45 -5.21 -1.71 9.72
CA HIS A 45 -5.10 -0.76 10.84
C HIS A 45 -3.82 0.07 10.70
N THR A 46 -3.87 1.31 11.20
CA THR A 46 -2.66 2.12 11.28
C THR A 46 -1.65 1.47 12.22
N GLY A 47 -0.40 1.37 11.80
CA GLY A 47 0.66 0.65 12.50
C GLY A 47 0.81 -0.82 12.10
N GLU A 48 -0.13 -1.40 11.35
CA GLU A 48 -0.04 -2.77 10.86
C GLU A 48 1.23 -2.97 10.03
N VAL A 49 1.93 -4.06 10.31
CA VAL A 49 3.17 -4.44 9.58
C VAL A 49 2.79 -5.33 8.42
N TRP A 50 3.34 -5.02 7.26
CA TRP A 50 3.20 -5.85 6.06
C TRP A 50 4.58 -6.29 5.56
N GLY A 51 4.62 -7.43 4.87
CA GLY A 51 5.81 -8.02 4.28
C GLY A 51 5.79 -7.95 2.77
N GLY A 52 6.99 -7.91 2.20
CA GLY A 52 7.19 -7.93 0.76
C GLY A 52 8.59 -8.42 0.40
N THR A 53 8.85 -8.47 -0.89
CA THR A 53 10.12 -8.89 -1.47
C THR A 53 10.59 -7.83 -2.46
N LEU A 54 11.86 -7.47 -2.40
CA LEU A 54 12.49 -6.55 -3.34
C LEU A 54 12.52 -7.19 -4.74
N THR A 55 12.05 -6.50 -5.78
CA THR A 55 11.96 -7.07 -7.14
C THR A 55 13.17 -6.75 -8.00
N HIS A 56 13.92 -5.72 -7.67
CA HIS A 56 15.13 -5.29 -8.39
C HIS A 56 16.25 -4.98 -7.41
N ASP A 57 17.48 -5.13 -7.85
CA ASP A 57 18.65 -4.74 -7.08
C ASP A 57 18.61 -3.25 -6.75
N ILE A 58 19.05 -2.88 -5.55
CA ILE A 58 19.38 -1.49 -5.24
C ILE A 58 20.86 -1.30 -5.52
N VAL A 59 21.15 -0.39 -6.43
CA VAL A 59 22.53 -0.12 -6.89
C VAL A 59 22.94 1.28 -6.44
N ASP A 60 24.16 1.39 -5.90
CA ASP A 60 24.81 2.65 -5.55
C ASP A 60 26.15 2.73 -6.24
N HIS A 61 26.38 3.80 -7.00
CA HIS A 61 27.64 4.04 -7.74
C HIS A 61 28.13 2.82 -8.56
N GLY A 62 27.18 2.09 -9.17
CA GLY A 62 27.48 0.89 -9.96
C GLY A 62 27.70 -0.39 -9.15
N LYS A 63 27.61 -0.32 -7.81
CA LYS A 63 27.73 -1.47 -6.91
C LYS A 63 26.36 -1.86 -6.36
N VAL A 64 26.03 -3.16 -6.40
CA VAL A 64 24.80 -3.66 -5.78
C VAL A 64 24.92 -3.58 -4.26
N VAL A 65 24.01 -2.82 -3.64
CA VAL A 65 23.92 -2.64 -2.18
C VAL A 65 22.97 -3.65 -1.58
N VAL A 66 21.83 -3.90 -2.23
CA VAL A 66 20.84 -4.92 -1.84
C VAL A 66 20.40 -5.68 -3.08
N HIS A 67 20.44 -7.00 -3.03
CA HIS A 67 19.99 -7.85 -4.13
C HIS A 67 18.46 -7.97 -4.19
N ALA A 68 17.94 -8.15 -5.39
CA ALA A 68 16.57 -8.60 -5.61
C ALA A 68 16.30 -9.89 -4.81
N GLY A 69 15.07 -10.08 -4.37
CA GLY A 69 14.70 -11.19 -3.48
C GLY A 69 14.87 -10.87 -2.00
N ALA A 70 15.52 -9.76 -1.63
CA ALA A 70 15.68 -9.38 -0.23
C ALA A 70 14.31 -9.15 0.45
N PRO A 71 14.14 -9.62 1.72
CA PRO A 71 12.92 -9.42 2.48
C PRO A 71 12.75 -7.95 2.86
N VAL A 72 11.52 -7.47 2.70
CA VAL A 72 11.13 -6.09 3.01
C VAL A 72 10.00 -6.10 4.02
N LYS A 73 10.06 -5.20 4.99
CA LYS A 73 8.94 -4.91 5.90
C LYS A 73 8.53 -3.46 5.75
N GLY A 74 7.24 -3.23 5.86
CA GLY A 74 6.69 -1.89 5.88
C GLY A 74 5.58 -1.77 6.90
N LYS A 75 5.08 -0.55 7.06
CA LYS A 75 3.96 -0.23 7.96
C LYS A 75 2.88 0.51 7.22
N VAL A 76 1.64 0.24 7.60
CA VAL A 76 0.48 1.05 7.23
C VAL A 76 0.52 2.31 8.10
N THR A 77 0.67 3.49 7.48
CA THR A 77 0.78 4.76 8.21
C THR A 77 -0.52 5.53 8.27
N TYR A 78 -1.45 5.23 7.38
CA TYR A 78 -2.76 5.83 7.37
C TYR A 78 -3.78 4.89 6.73
N VAL A 79 -4.95 4.79 7.35
CA VAL A 79 -6.10 4.06 6.85
C VAL A 79 -7.33 4.95 6.93
N ASN A 80 -8.05 5.03 5.83
CA ASN A 80 -9.40 5.56 5.82
C ASN A 80 -10.35 4.51 5.22
N ARG A 81 -11.34 4.08 6.00
CA ARG A 81 -12.38 3.17 5.53
C ARG A 81 -13.35 3.92 4.63
N SER A 82 -13.82 3.25 3.60
CA SER A 82 -14.79 3.86 2.70
C SER A 82 -16.10 4.18 3.40
N GLY A 83 -16.54 5.42 3.26
CA GLY A 83 -17.91 5.83 3.59
C GLY A 83 -18.89 5.44 2.47
N ARG A 84 -20.20 5.46 2.76
CA ARG A 84 -21.22 5.00 1.80
C ARG A 84 -21.44 5.98 0.63
N LEU A 85 -21.30 7.28 0.84
CA LEU A 85 -21.69 8.28 -0.16
C LEU A 85 -20.56 9.20 -0.65
N HIS A 86 -19.57 9.55 0.18
CA HIS A 86 -18.68 10.66 -0.12
C HIS A 86 -17.19 10.40 0.06
N LYS A 87 -16.78 9.36 0.79
CA LYS A 87 -15.37 9.13 1.11
C LYS A 87 -14.89 7.80 0.54
N PRO A 88 -14.00 7.79 -0.45
CA PRO A 88 -13.32 6.56 -0.86
C PRO A 88 -12.42 6.06 0.27
N GLY A 89 -12.20 4.76 0.31
CA GLY A 89 -11.17 4.18 1.17
C GLY A 89 -9.79 4.68 0.75
N ALA A 90 -8.88 4.78 1.70
CA ALA A 90 -7.48 5.12 1.44
C ALA A 90 -6.55 4.28 2.30
N LEU A 91 -5.42 3.91 1.74
CA LEU A 91 -4.31 3.23 2.41
C LEU A 91 -3.00 3.94 2.07
N THR A 92 -2.23 4.28 3.11
CA THR A 92 -0.89 4.82 2.95
C THR A 92 0.13 3.89 3.56
N LEU A 93 1.11 3.50 2.78
CA LEU A 93 2.16 2.56 3.14
C LEU A 93 3.53 3.26 3.17
N ARG A 94 4.42 2.79 4.04
CA ARG A 94 5.85 3.14 4.09
C ARG A 94 6.68 1.90 4.30
N LEU A 95 7.92 1.91 3.81
CA LEU A 95 8.92 0.93 4.20
C LEU A 95 9.44 1.24 5.62
N SER A 96 9.79 0.20 6.33
CA SER A 96 10.44 0.27 7.65
C SER A 96 11.76 -0.46 7.70
N SER A 97 11.94 -1.53 6.91
CA SER A 97 13.22 -2.20 6.77
C SER A 97 13.36 -2.93 5.44
N ILE A 98 14.59 -3.05 4.97
CA ILE A 98 15.00 -3.84 3.80
C ILE A 98 16.16 -4.72 4.25
N ASN A 99 16.06 -6.02 4.07
CA ASN A 99 17.08 -7.00 4.47
C ASN A 99 17.53 -6.88 5.94
N GLY A 100 16.60 -6.47 6.82
CA GLY A 100 16.88 -6.25 8.25
C GLY A 100 17.37 -4.85 8.60
N GLU A 101 17.85 -4.06 7.65
CA GLU A 101 18.29 -2.68 7.85
C GLU A 101 17.10 -1.73 7.91
N THR A 102 17.09 -0.85 8.89
CA THR A 102 16.02 0.14 9.06
C THR A 102 16.11 1.21 7.98
N VAL A 103 15.00 1.47 7.28
CA VAL A 103 14.94 2.47 6.22
C VAL A 103 13.80 3.46 6.46
N TYR A 104 14.03 4.69 6.02
CA TYR A 104 13.01 5.71 5.89
C TYR A 104 12.66 5.87 4.41
N SER A 105 11.36 5.89 4.08
CA SER A 105 10.93 5.97 2.69
C SER A 105 9.84 7.00 2.47
N SER A 106 9.60 7.33 1.21
CA SER A 106 8.40 8.03 0.78
C SER A 106 7.13 7.27 1.18
N ARG A 107 6.02 7.97 1.20
CA ARG A 107 4.68 7.37 1.40
C ARG A 107 4.09 7.00 0.05
N VAL A 108 3.52 5.82 -0.04
CA VAL A 108 2.72 5.40 -1.20
C VAL A 108 1.27 5.31 -0.75
N THR A 109 0.44 6.18 -1.30
CA THR A 109 -1.01 6.21 -1.02
C THR A 109 -1.76 5.55 -2.17
N ARG A 110 -2.74 4.74 -1.84
CA ARG A 110 -3.74 4.18 -2.74
C ARG A 110 -5.11 4.59 -2.26
N GLU A 111 -5.92 5.08 -3.19
CA GLU A 111 -7.30 5.49 -2.93
C GLU A 111 -8.27 4.64 -3.74
N GLY A 112 -9.44 4.41 -3.19
CA GLY A 112 -10.54 3.75 -3.88
C GLY A 112 -11.10 4.63 -5.01
N LYS A 113 -11.94 4.04 -5.84
CA LYS A 113 -12.61 4.80 -6.91
C LYS A 113 -13.46 5.91 -6.30
N SER A 114 -13.49 7.06 -6.96
CA SER A 114 -14.32 8.19 -6.51
C SER A 114 -15.81 7.82 -6.53
N HIS A 115 -16.50 8.12 -5.45
CA HIS A 115 -17.95 7.92 -5.34
C HIS A 115 -18.76 8.91 -6.17
N THR A 116 -18.23 10.11 -6.41
CA THR A 116 -18.98 11.23 -6.98
C THR A 116 -19.59 10.86 -8.34
N LYS A 117 -18.79 10.33 -9.25
CA LYS A 117 -19.26 9.96 -10.59
C LYS A 117 -20.26 8.80 -10.56
N SER A 118 -19.98 7.76 -9.77
CA SER A 118 -20.86 6.60 -9.61
C SER A 118 -22.19 6.97 -8.95
N ASN A 119 -22.17 7.82 -7.92
CA ASN A 119 -23.37 8.25 -7.23
C ASN A 119 -24.20 9.21 -8.08
N ALA A 120 -23.56 10.13 -8.80
CA ALA A 120 -24.26 11.01 -9.75
C ALA A 120 -25.03 10.20 -10.81
N THR A 121 -24.42 9.13 -11.35
CA THR A 121 -25.08 8.26 -12.31
C THR A 121 -26.28 7.50 -11.69
N LYS A 122 -26.14 6.99 -10.47
CA LYS A 122 -27.22 6.23 -9.79
C LYS A 122 -28.38 7.14 -9.41
N ILE A 123 -28.09 8.32 -8.83
CA ILE A 123 -29.11 9.28 -8.39
C ILE A 123 -29.75 9.95 -9.60
N GLY A 124 -28.96 10.42 -10.58
CA GLY A 124 -29.48 11.07 -11.78
C GLY A 124 -30.24 10.09 -12.67
N GLY A 125 -29.76 8.86 -12.80
CA GLY A 125 -30.47 7.81 -13.54
C GLY A 125 -31.79 7.43 -12.89
N GLY A 126 -31.83 7.31 -11.56
CA GLY A 126 -33.09 7.10 -10.82
C GLY A 126 -34.07 8.22 -10.98
N ALA A 127 -33.61 9.48 -10.84
CA ALA A 127 -34.44 10.67 -11.05
C ALA A 127 -35.00 10.73 -12.48
N GLY A 128 -34.13 10.50 -13.49
CA GLY A 128 -34.57 10.52 -14.90
C GLY A 128 -35.56 9.43 -15.24
N ALA A 129 -35.36 8.20 -14.83
CA ALA A 129 -36.28 7.11 -15.04
C ALA A 129 -37.61 7.35 -14.29
N GLY A 130 -37.56 7.81 -13.04
CA GLY A 130 -38.74 8.18 -12.28
C GLY A 130 -39.54 9.33 -12.90
N ALA A 131 -38.86 10.35 -13.43
CA ALA A 131 -39.49 11.46 -14.14
C ALA A 131 -40.25 11.01 -15.40
N LEU A 132 -39.68 10.13 -16.20
CA LEU A 132 -40.29 9.58 -17.41
C LEU A 132 -41.56 8.79 -17.07
N ILE A 133 -41.49 7.89 -16.09
CA ILE A 133 -42.64 7.07 -15.64
C ILE A 133 -43.74 8.02 -15.07
N GLY A 134 -43.33 8.97 -14.22
CA GLY A 134 -44.24 9.93 -13.62
C GLY A 134 -44.93 10.86 -14.65
N ALA A 135 -44.20 11.27 -15.72
CA ALA A 135 -44.74 12.09 -16.78
C ALA A 135 -45.87 11.38 -17.54
N VAL A 136 -45.68 10.09 -17.83
CA VAL A 136 -46.72 9.27 -18.52
C VAL A 136 -47.98 9.15 -17.65
N ALA A 137 -47.85 8.98 -16.33
CA ALA A 137 -48.95 8.77 -15.42
C ALA A 137 -49.69 10.05 -15.00
N GLY A 138 -49.00 11.19 -14.90
CA GLY A 138 -49.56 12.41 -14.30
C GLY A 138 -49.05 13.73 -14.93
N GLY A 139 -48.52 13.70 -16.16
CA GLY A 139 -48.00 14.86 -16.85
C GLY A 139 -46.88 15.53 -16.07
N GLY A 140 -46.82 16.87 -16.11
CA GLY A 140 -45.72 17.64 -15.48
C GLY A 140 -45.65 17.48 -13.98
N LYS A 141 -46.78 17.40 -13.26
CA LYS A 141 -46.81 17.14 -11.82
C LYS A 141 -46.32 15.73 -11.48
N GLY A 142 -46.73 14.74 -12.28
CA GLY A 142 -46.27 13.37 -12.14
C GLY A 142 -44.78 13.25 -12.39
N ALA A 143 -44.25 13.96 -13.38
CA ALA A 143 -42.80 13.99 -13.64
C ALA A 143 -42.00 14.50 -12.44
N ALA A 144 -42.46 15.58 -11.78
CA ALA A 144 -41.75 16.12 -10.61
C ALA A 144 -41.79 15.16 -9.42
N ILE A 145 -42.92 14.52 -9.15
CA ILE A 145 -43.04 13.52 -8.07
C ILE A 145 -42.23 12.30 -8.39
N GLY A 146 -42.27 11.82 -9.62
CA GLY A 146 -41.50 10.67 -10.08
C GLY A 146 -40.00 10.92 -10.05
N ALA A 147 -39.54 12.10 -10.40
CA ALA A 147 -38.13 12.49 -10.29
C ALA A 147 -37.67 12.47 -8.83
N GLY A 148 -38.47 13.00 -7.91
CA GLY A 148 -38.16 13.02 -6.49
C GLY A 148 -38.09 11.58 -5.89
N ALA A 149 -39.08 10.75 -6.19
CA ALA A 149 -39.11 9.36 -5.76
C ALA A 149 -37.95 8.54 -6.36
N GLY A 150 -37.68 8.74 -7.64
CA GLY A 150 -36.56 8.08 -8.34
C GLY A 150 -35.18 8.53 -7.82
N ALA A 151 -35.03 9.83 -7.50
CA ALA A 151 -33.80 10.32 -6.86
C ALA A 151 -33.61 9.70 -5.48
N ALA A 152 -34.67 9.59 -4.66
CA ALA A 152 -34.61 8.95 -3.35
C ALA A 152 -34.22 7.49 -3.47
N ALA A 153 -34.84 6.75 -4.41
CA ALA A 153 -34.48 5.33 -4.67
C ALA A 153 -33.03 5.22 -5.15
N GLY A 154 -32.58 6.07 -6.11
CA GLY A 154 -31.23 6.12 -6.58
C GLY A 154 -30.21 6.42 -5.47
N THR A 155 -30.58 7.30 -4.53
CA THR A 155 -29.76 7.57 -3.34
C THR A 155 -29.66 6.34 -2.43
N GLY A 156 -30.76 5.64 -2.22
CA GLY A 156 -30.79 4.39 -1.45
C GLY A 156 -29.85 3.35 -2.05
N VAL A 157 -29.91 3.14 -3.37
CA VAL A 157 -29.02 2.24 -4.10
C VAL A 157 -27.57 2.71 -3.98
N ALA A 158 -27.29 4.00 -4.14
CA ALA A 158 -25.96 4.56 -3.98
C ALA A 158 -25.42 4.31 -2.57
N ALA A 159 -26.24 4.49 -1.54
CA ALA A 159 -25.85 4.24 -0.15
C ALA A 159 -25.58 2.76 0.12
N ALA A 160 -26.42 1.86 -0.42
CA ALA A 160 -26.27 0.43 -0.22
C ALA A 160 -25.03 -0.13 -0.93
N THR A 161 -24.71 0.38 -2.13
CA THR A 161 -23.64 -0.16 -2.98
C THR A 161 -22.38 0.71 -3.01
N GLY A 162 -22.37 1.84 -2.31
CA GLY A 162 -21.40 2.92 -2.47
C GLY A 162 -20.05 2.70 -1.79
N LYS A 163 -19.79 1.61 -1.07
CA LYS A 163 -18.47 1.39 -0.45
C LYS A 163 -17.41 1.10 -1.51
N GLN A 164 -16.39 1.93 -1.55
CA GLN A 164 -15.25 1.83 -2.46
C GLN A 164 -13.96 1.67 -1.63
N GLU A 165 -13.82 0.50 -1.03
CA GLU A 165 -12.60 0.17 -0.27
C GLU A 165 -11.40 0.01 -1.20
N VAL A 166 -10.24 0.43 -0.72
CA VAL A 166 -8.97 0.11 -1.37
C VAL A 166 -8.64 -1.34 -1.09
N ARG A 167 -8.31 -2.05 -2.13
CA ARG A 167 -7.69 -3.37 -2.02
C ARG A 167 -6.42 -3.38 -2.85
N ILE A 168 -5.31 -3.69 -2.19
CA ILE A 168 -4.02 -3.94 -2.81
C ILE A 168 -3.84 -5.45 -2.76
N PRO A 169 -3.98 -6.17 -3.88
CA PRO A 169 -3.79 -7.62 -3.90
C PRO A 169 -2.39 -8.02 -3.48
N ALA A 170 -2.21 -9.26 -3.01
CA ALA A 170 -0.90 -9.88 -2.96
C ALA A 170 -0.23 -9.83 -4.35
N GLU A 171 1.07 -9.91 -4.41
CA GLU A 171 1.88 -9.79 -5.62
C GLU A 171 1.85 -8.39 -6.29
N SER A 172 1.10 -7.42 -5.73
CA SER A 172 1.15 -6.03 -6.21
C SER A 172 2.54 -5.45 -6.03
N VAL A 173 2.99 -4.75 -7.06
CA VAL A 173 4.30 -4.10 -7.06
C VAL A 173 4.14 -2.62 -6.71
N LEU A 174 4.90 -2.15 -5.73
CA LEU A 174 4.91 -0.77 -5.27
C LEU A 174 6.35 -0.25 -5.26
N THR A 175 6.54 0.98 -5.72
CA THR A 175 7.86 1.64 -5.71
C THR A 175 7.89 2.71 -4.62
N PHE A 176 8.93 2.67 -3.81
CA PHE A 176 9.20 3.63 -2.74
C PHE A 176 10.53 4.30 -3.00
N THR A 177 10.64 5.58 -2.68
CA THR A 177 11.92 6.29 -2.66
C THR A 177 12.48 6.27 -1.24
N ILE A 178 13.71 5.82 -1.09
CA ILE A 178 14.41 5.78 0.21
C ILE A 178 14.87 7.20 0.54
N SER A 179 14.58 7.65 1.76
CA SER A 179 15.02 8.96 2.26
C SER A 179 16.26 8.84 3.15
N GLY A 180 16.59 7.63 3.58
CA GLY A 180 17.77 7.31 4.41
C GLY A 180 17.64 5.90 4.99
N SER A 181 18.78 5.38 5.48
CA SER A 181 18.84 4.11 6.23
C SER A 181 19.67 4.29 7.51
N ARG A 182 19.54 3.35 8.44
CA ARG A 182 20.26 3.37 9.72
C ARG A 182 20.56 1.96 10.17
#